data_19d23d8d712c13bac68ea13e3a40bd74
#
_entry.id   19d23d8d712c13bac68ea13e3a40bd74
#
_cell.length_a   1.000
_cell.length_b   1.000
_cell.length_c   1.000
_cell.angle_alpha   90.00
_cell.angle_beta   90.00
_cell.angle_gamma   90.00
#
_symmetry.space_group_name_H-M   'P 1'
#
loop_
_entity.id
_entity.type
_entity.pdbx_description
1 polymer ?
#
loop_
_entity_poly.entity_id
_entity_poly.type
_entity_poly.pdbx_seq_one_letter_code
_entity_poly.pdbx_strand_id
1 'polypeptide(L)'
;RGARFGELSFSGAGAGGYPTGSSVLSDCVDVIEGCPSFYVSRHEAKHIDNSAAAGRFYLRTGSETVCTGPITVAEAFARAERARSCGEPVFLARIEEE
;
A
#
# COMPACT_ATOMS: atom_id res chain seq x y z
N ARG A 1 4.74 -3.31 -11.77
CA ARG A 1 4.43 -3.77 -13.14
C ARG A 1 3.41 -2.85 -13.78
N GLY A 2 3.69 -2.28 -14.92
CA GLY A 2 2.77 -1.37 -15.60
C GLY A 2 2.59 -1.70 -17.07
N ALA A 3 1.40 -1.43 -17.59
CA ALA A 3 1.04 -1.76 -18.98
C ALA A 3 1.92 -1.07 -20.02
N ARG A 4 2.49 0.10 -19.70
CA ARG A 4 3.31 0.89 -20.63
C ARG A 4 4.81 0.66 -20.51
N PHE A 5 5.30 0.23 -19.35
CA PHE A 5 6.75 0.08 -19.09
C PHE A 5 7.13 -1.31 -18.55
N GLY A 6 6.19 -2.27 -18.56
CA GLY A 6 6.46 -3.64 -18.16
C GLY A 6 6.79 -3.76 -16.66
N GLU A 7 7.87 -4.46 -16.37
CA GLU A 7 8.35 -4.69 -15.02
C GLU A 7 9.56 -3.81 -14.72
N LEU A 8 9.50 -3.10 -13.60
CA LEU A 8 10.61 -2.34 -13.05
C LEU A 8 10.89 -2.86 -11.64
N SER A 9 12.15 -3.07 -11.33
CA SER A 9 12.61 -3.38 -9.98
C SER A 9 13.66 -2.37 -9.53
N PHE A 10 13.57 -1.97 -8.26
CA PHE A 10 14.52 -1.08 -7.61
C PHE A 10 15.09 -1.82 -6.41
N SER A 11 16.42 -1.77 -6.28
CA SER A 11 17.11 -2.38 -5.15
C SER A 11 18.07 -1.37 -4.54
N GLY A 12 18.08 -1.30 -3.22
CA GLY A 12 18.97 -0.41 -2.49
C GLY A 12 18.81 -0.56 -0.98
N ALA A 13 19.74 0.01 -0.23
CA ALA A 13 19.64 0.09 1.23
C ALA A 13 18.59 1.14 1.60
N GLY A 14 17.40 0.70 2.06
CA GLY A 14 16.31 1.59 2.46
C GLY A 14 16.28 1.90 3.96
N ALA A 15 17.06 1.19 4.76
CA ALA A 15 17.11 1.37 6.21
C ALA A 15 18.54 1.21 6.74
N GLY A 16 18.78 1.72 7.94
CA GLY A 16 20.08 1.71 8.60
C GLY A 16 20.60 3.12 8.88
N GLY A 17 21.57 3.23 9.81
CA GLY A 17 22.07 4.53 10.27
C GLY A 17 22.64 5.41 9.15
N TYR A 18 23.42 4.85 8.25
CA TYR A 18 24.04 5.59 7.15
C TYR A 18 23.02 6.08 6.10
N PRO A 19 22.16 5.24 5.51
CA PRO A 19 21.18 5.70 4.53
C PRO A 19 20.22 6.74 5.10
N THR A 20 19.74 6.52 6.32
CA THR A 20 18.80 7.46 6.98
C THR A 20 19.52 8.78 7.34
N GLY A 21 20.74 8.71 7.88
CA GLY A 21 21.53 9.92 8.19
C GLY A 21 21.84 10.73 6.94
N SER A 22 22.16 10.09 5.83
CA SER A 22 22.41 10.76 4.55
C SER A 22 21.16 11.46 4.03
N SER A 23 19.98 10.84 4.12
CA SER A 23 18.72 11.47 3.70
C SER A 23 18.39 12.70 4.54
N VAL A 24 18.51 12.60 5.87
CA VAL A 24 18.26 13.73 6.77
C VAL A 24 19.23 14.89 6.49
N LEU A 25 20.50 14.58 6.24
CA LEU A 25 21.50 15.60 5.92
C LEU A 25 21.17 16.29 4.58
N SER A 26 20.75 15.53 3.57
CA SER A 26 20.31 16.07 2.28
C SER A 26 19.13 17.02 2.46
N ASP A 27 18.11 16.61 3.22
CA ASP A 27 16.94 17.45 3.50
C ASP A 27 17.32 18.75 4.22
N CYS A 28 18.28 18.69 5.16
CA CYS A 28 18.80 19.88 5.83
C CYS A 28 19.49 20.83 4.86
N VAL A 29 20.29 20.31 3.93
CA VAL A 29 20.96 21.12 2.91
C VAL A 29 19.91 21.78 2.00
N ASP A 30 18.91 21.04 1.54
CA ASP A 30 17.83 21.56 0.71
C ASP A 30 17.08 22.73 1.39
N VAL A 31 16.83 22.62 2.69
CA VAL A 31 16.20 23.70 3.46
C VAL A 31 17.11 24.93 3.54
N ILE A 32 18.41 24.76 3.77
CA ILE A 32 19.39 25.86 3.85
C ILE A 32 19.53 26.57 2.49
N GLU A 33 19.53 25.80 1.41
CA GLU A 33 19.62 26.31 0.04
C GLU A 33 18.30 26.89 -0.49
N GLY A 34 17.21 26.76 0.28
CA GLY A 34 15.89 27.22 -0.11
C GLY A 34 15.30 26.46 -1.29
N CYS A 35 15.67 25.19 -1.46
CA CYS A 35 15.11 24.34 -2.49
C CYS A 35 13.60 24.18 -2.29
N PRO A 36 12.78 24.36 -3.35
CA PRO A 36 11.34 24.17 -3.22
C PRO A 36 11.03 22.72 -2.91
N SER A 37 10.04 22.51 -2.04
CA SER A 37 9.52 21.16 -1.74
C SER A 37 9.23 20.40 -3.02
N PHE A 38 9.66 19.13 -3.07
CA PHE A 38 9.46 18.24 -4.22
C PHE A 38 7.97 18.02 -4.54
N TYR A 39 7.11 18.24 -3.56
CA TYR A 39 5.66 18.08 -3.66
C TYR A 39 4.95 19.42 -3.91
N VAL A 40 5.19 20.02 -5.08
CA VAL A 40 4.32 21.10 -5.53
C VAL A 40 3.07 20.44 -6.11
N SER A 41 2.07 20.20 -5.29
CA SER A 41 0.76 19.75 -5.75
C SER A 41 0.10 20.88 -6.54
N ARG A 42 0.32 20.92 -7.85
CA ARG A 42 -0.36 21.84 -8.77
C ARG A 42 -1.65 21.27 -9.34
N HIS A 43 -2.03 20.09 -8.93
CA HIS A 43 -3.18 19.39 -9.46
C HIS A 43 -4.13 19.03 -8.32
N GLU A 44 -5.41 19.03 -8.64
CA GLU A 44 -6.43 18.47 -7.75
C GLU A 44 -6.04 17.04 -7.37
N ALA A 45 -6.15 16.71 -6.08
CA ALA A 45 -5.90 15.37 -5.59
C ALA A 45 -6.82 14.39 -6.32
N LYS A 46 -6.24 13.48 -7.12
CA LYS A 46 -6.99 12.41 -7.75
C LYS A 46 -7.21 11.32 -6.72
N HIS A 47 -8.46 10.98 -6.50
CA HIS A 47 -8.82 9.83 -5.70
C HIS A 47 -8.53 8.56 -6.49
N ILE A 48 -7.72 7.67 -5.93
CA ILE A 48 -7.49 6.34 -6.51
C ILE A 48 -8.52 5.41 -5.90
N ASP A 49 -9.40 4.89 -6.74
CA ASP A 49 -10.41 3.91 -6.33
C ASP A 49 -10.08 2.55 -6.96
N ASN A 50 -9.77 1.58 -6.13
CA ASN A 50 -9.54 0.19 -6.52
C ASN A 50 -10.65 -0.76 -6.04
N SER A 51 -11.75 -0.23 -5.54
CA SER A 51 -12.84 -1.00 -4.93
C SER A 51 -13.41 -2.07 -5.86
N ALA A 52 -13.48 -1.79 -7.17
CA ALA A 52 -13.96 -2.68 -8.20
C ALA A 52 -12.93 -3.72 -8.71
N ALA A 53 -11.65 -3.58 -8.33
CA ALA A 53 -10.64 -4.56 -8.71
C ALA A 53 -10.96 -5.93 -8.11
N ALA A 54 -10.90 -6.98 -8.92
CA ALA A 54 -11.17 -8.34 -8.48
C ALA A 54 -9.88 -9.09 -8.13
N GLY A 55 -9.98 -10.04 -7.23
CA GLY A 55 -8.88 -10.91 -6.83
C GLY A 55 -9.33 -11.96 -5.82
N ARG A 56 -8.44 -12.90 -5.51
CA ARG A 56 -8.63 -13.85 -4.43
C ARG A 56 -8.04 -13.31 -3.15
N PHE A 57 -8.68 -13.59 -2.03
CA PHE A 57 -8.24 -13.08 -0.74
C PHE A 57 -8.17 -14.21 0.29
N TYR A 58 -7.16 -14.11 1.15
CA TYR A 58 -7.05 -14.86 2.39
C TYR A 58 -7.63 -13.99 3.50
N LEU A 59 -8.67 -14.46 4.16
CA LEU A 59 -9.29 -13.81 5.30
C LEU A 59 -9.18 -14.74 6.50
N ARG A 60 -8.58 -14.26 7.57
CA ARG A 60 -8.55 -14.94 8.87
C ARG A 60 -9.19 -14.04 9.91
N THR A 61 -10.16 -14.59 10.62
CA THR A 61 -10.81 -13.96 11.78
C THR A 61 -10.52 -14.76 13.03
N GLY A 62 -11.09 -14.35 14.17
CA GLY A 62 -11.00 -15.15 15.40
C GLY A 62 -11.70 -16.50 15.31
N SER A 63 -12.72 -16.60 14.47
CA SER A 63 -13.59 -17.78 14.35
C SER A 63 -13.29 -18.65 13.13
N GLU A 64 -12.77 -18.06 12.04
CA GLU A 64 -12.59 -18.80 10.79
C GLU A 64 -11.37 -18.35 9.97
N THR A 65 -10.98 -19.23 9.04
CA THR A 65 -9.97 -18.91 8.01
C THR A 65 -10.51 -19.34 6.65
N VAL A 66 -10.60 -18.40 5.71
CA VAL A 66 -11.18 -18.62 4.38
C VAL A 66 -10.25 -18.09 3.28
N CYS A 67 -10.06 -18.91 2.24
CA CYS A 67 -9.54 -18.43 0.96
C CYS A 67 -10.73 -18.19 0.03
N THR A 68 -10.97 -16.96 -0.37
CA THR A 68 -12.11 -16.63 -1.23
C THR A 68 -11.88 -17.06 -2.68
N GLY A 69 -12.94 -17.25 -3.43
CA GLY A 69 -12.91 -17.15 -4.88
C GLY A 69 -12.64 -15.71 -5.34
N PRO A 70 -12.68 -15.45 -6.66
CA PRO A 70 -12.56 -14.09 -7.18
C PRO A 70 -13.71 -13.21 -6.66
N ILE A 71 -13.36 -12.19 -5.86
CA ILE A 71 -14.29 -11.17 -5.35
C ILE A 71 -13.67 -9.79 -5.50
N THR A 72 -14.47 -8.74 -5.39
CA THR A 72 -13.95 -7.38 -5.46
C THR A 72 -13.22 -6.99 -4.16
N VAL A 73 -12.33 -6.01 -4.26
CA VAL A 73 -11.68 -5.41 -3.09
C VAL A 73 -12.72 -4.88 -2.10
N ALA A 74 -13.76 -4.18 -2.61
CA ALA A 74 -14.85 -3.68 -1.77
C ALA A 74 -15.53 -4.80 -0.96
N GLU A 75 -15.82 -5.93 -1.62
CA GLU A 75 -16.45 -7.08 -0.96
C GLU A 75 -15.53 -7.73 0.09
N ALA A 76 -14.24 -7.88 -0.22
CA ALA A 76 -13.25 -8.41 0.71
C ALA A 76 -13.15 -7.54 1.98
N PHE A 77 -13.08 -6.21 1.81
CA PHE A 77 -13.08 -5.28 2.94
C PHE A 77 -14.38 -5.30 3.72
N ALA A 78 -15.54 -5.38 3.05
CA ALA A 78 -16.83 -5.47 3.74
C ALA A 78 -16.95 -6.72 4.63
N ARG A 79 -16.38 -7.86 4.18
CA ARG A 79 -16.31 -9.08 5.01
C ARG A 79 -15.42 -8.89 6.22
N ALA A 80 -14.24 -8.29 6.03
CA ALA A 80 -13.31 -7.98 7.11
C ALA A 80 -13.92 -7.03 8.16
N GLU A 81 -14.62 -5.99 7.71
CA GLU A 81 -15.27 -5.03 8.60
C GLU A 81 -16.42 -5.65 9.42
N ARG A 82 -17.19 -6.58 8.84
CA ARG A 82 -18.22 -7.30 9.60
C ARG A 82 -17.61 -8.07 10.78
N ALA A 83 -16.54 -8.82 10.56
CA ALA A 83 -15.87 -9.56 11.62
C ALA A 83 -15.29 -8.60 12.67
N ARG A 84 -14.67 -7.50 12.24
CA ARG A 84 -14.14 -6.48 13.15
C ARG A 84 -15.22 -5.84 14.00
N SER A 85 -16.40 -5.57 13.42
CA SER A 85 -17.56 -5.02 14.15
C SER A 85 -18.11 -5.98 15.21
N CYS A 86 -17.87 -7.28 15.04
CA CYS A 86 -18.18 -8.30 16.06
C CYS A 86 -17.06 -8.43 17.12
N GLY A 87 -16.02 -7.59 17.07
CA GLY A 87 -14.91 -7.64 18.02
C GLY A 87 -13.86 -8.72 17.74
N GLU A 88 -13.90 -9.36 16.55
CA GLU A 88 -12.94 -10.37 16.20
C GLU A 88 -11.63 -9.76 15.65
N PRO A 89 -10.47 -10.38 15.94
CA PRO A 89 -9.24 -10.04 15.26
C PRO A 89 -9.34 -10.42 13.78
N VAL A 90 -8.89 -9.53 12.89
CA VAL A 90 -9.01 -9.73 11.44
C VAL A 90 -7.66 -9.55 10.75
N PHE A 91 -7.33 -10.50 9.90
CA PHE A 91 -6.23 -10.40 8.93
C PHE A 91 -6.78 -10.65 7.53
N LEU A 92 -6.53 -9.72 6.62
CA LEU A 92 -6.93 -9.79 5.21
C LEU A 92 -5.69 -9.60 4.34
N ALA A 93 -5.48 -10.51 3.40
CA ALA A 93 -4.41 -10.42 2.41
C ALA A 93 -4.92 -10.81 1.01
N ARG A 94 -4.42 -10.15 -0.04
CA ARG A 94 -4.65 -10.58 -1.41
C ARG A 94 -3.72 -11.76 -1.72
N ILE A 95 -4.26 -12.77 -2.42
CA ILE A 95 -3.49 -13.90 -2.94
C ILE A 95 -3.06 -13.51 -4.36
N GLU A 96 -1.75 -13.53 -4.63
CA GLU A 96 -1.23 -13.42 -5.99
C GLU A 96 -1.23 -14.81 -6.62
N GLU A 97 -1.73 -14.89 -7.85
CA GLU A 97 -1.59 -16.06 -8.70
C GLU A 97 -0.30 -15.87 -9.51
N GLU A 98 0.58 -16.88 -9.46
CA GLU A 98 1.80 -16.93 -10.29
C GLU A 98 1.48 -17.06 -11.78
#